data_d3ca2b3036d702ec305624227778ac0c
#
_entry.id   d3ca2b3036d702ec305624227778ac0c
#
_cell.length_a   1.000
_cell.length_b   1.000
_cell.length_c   1.000
_cell.angle_alpha   90.00
_cell.angle_beta   90.00
_cell.angle_gamma   90.00
#
_symmetry.space_group_name_H-M   'P 1'
#
loop_
_entity.id
_entity.type
_entity.pdbx_description
1 polymer ?
#
loop_
_entity_poly.entity_id
_entity_poly.type
_entity_poly.pdbx_seq_one_letter_code
_entity_poly.pdbx_strand_id
1 'polypeptide(L)'
;MPAYQDLLIRTSSVDASQQLALESTLCPGQINPSIRLCVTIGAMVAKEIHRAEILDGRIAADAIKREVAEEVQRLKANHGITPRLAAVLVGDDPASSVYVRNKVRACDEVGIASERVALADSITTGELLSVVNGLNQNDAVDGILVQLPLPKQIDDASIIQAIDPAKDVDGFHPTNVGLLTMGRPRFVPCTPAGIIELLERNNIEIAGANACVVGRSQIVGRPVASLLLQRHATVTICHSKTRDLPSVTREADILVAAIGRPAFIRGEFIKPGATVIDVGVNQWNDAAEARALFGAEAERRVEAIDRRGYTLIGDVHPAEADAIAGRRTPVPGGVGLLTVAMLMKNTLQAAKWRRNV
;
A
#
# COMPACT_ATOMS: atom_id res chain seq x y z
N MET A 1 21.30 -47.22 26.58
CA MET A 1 20.31 -46.35 25.97
C MET A 1 20.23 -44.94 26.52
N PRO A 2 21.04 -44.45 27.45
CA PRO A 2 21.08 -43.01 27.84
C PRO A 2 21.90 -42.10 26.92
N ALA A 3 22.89 -42.63 26.19
CA ALA A 3 23.77 -41.82 25.34
C ALA A 3 23.11 -41.25 24.04
N TYR A 4 21.90 -41.69 23.70
CA TYR A 4 21.21 -41.30 22.47
C TYR A 4 20.33 -40.06 22.66
N GLN A 5 19.85 -39.81 23.87
CA GLN A 5 19.07 -38.60 24.19
C GLN A 5 19.93 -37.36 24.37
N ASP A 6 21.15 -37.47 24.87
CA ASP A 6 22.08 -36.36 25.02
C ASP A 6 22.65 -35.85 23.69
N LEU A 7 22.67 -36.71 22.64
CA LEU A 7 23.15 -36.32 21.31
C LEU A 7 22.06 -35.50 20.52
N LEU A 8 20.79 -35.80 20.74
CA LEU A 8 19.69 -35.08 20.12
C LEU A 8 19.44 -33.66 20.67
N ILE A 9 19.80 -33.43 21.94
CA ILE A 9 19.65 -32.11 22.59
C ILE A 9 20.83 -31.17 22.21
N ARG A 10 21.99 -31.70 21.80
CA ARG A 10 23.13 -30.88 21.37
C ARG A 10 23.12 -30.43 19.92
N THR A 11 22.28 -31.04 19.07
CA THR A 11 22.17 -30.68 17.62
C THR A 11 21.19 -29.58 17.32
N SER A 12 20.37 -29.13 18.27
CA SER A 12 19.36 -28.09 18.08
C SER A 12 19.90 -26.64 18.25
N SER A 13 21.18 -26.44 18.51
CA SER A 13 21.78 -25.11 18.75
C SER A 13 23.08 -24.83 17.96
N VAL A 14 23.38 -25.59 16.92
CA VAL A 14 24.59 -25.39 16.10
C VAL A 14 24.24 -24.56 14.87
N ASP A 15 24.84 -23.37 14.74
CA ASP A 15 24.71 -22.45 13.59
C ASP A 15 25.25 -23.11 12.30
N ALA A 16 24.60 -22.78 11.15
CA ALA A 16 24.92 -23.31 9.83
C ALA A 16 26.40 -23.10 9.41
N SER A 17 27.07 -22.06 9.93
CA SER A 17 28.50 -21.81 9.73
C SER A 17 29.40 -22.82 10.44
N GLN A 18 28.98 -23.37 11.60
CA GLN A 18 29.69 -24.41 12.32
C GLN A 18 29.50 -25.79 11.72
N GLN A 19 28.38 -26.02 11.02
CA GLN A 19 28.08 -27.27 10.30
C GLN A 19 28.96 -27.43 9.06
N LEU A 20 29.21 -26.38 8.30
CA LEU A 20 30.14 -26.37 7.16
C LEU A 20 31.60 -26.61 7.56
N ALA A 21 32.00 -26.17 8.77
CA ALA A 21 33.34 -26.40 9.30
C ALA A 21 33.56 -27.88 9.76
N LEU A 22 32.48 -28.56 10.17
CA LEU A 22 32.54 -29.98 10.55
C LEU A 22 32.62 -30.92 9.32
N GLU A 23 32.03 -30.56 8.21
CA GLU A 23 32.10 -31.34 6.97
C GLU A 23 33.47 -31.29 6.28
N SER A 24 34.24 -30.21 6.48
CA SER A 24 35.60 -30.07 5.93
C SER A 24 36.69 -30.84 6.68
N THR A 25 36.38 -31.39 7.85
CA THR A 25 37.37 -32.07 8.74
C THR A 25 37.23 -33.60 8.75
N LEU A 26 36.18 -34.17 8.12
CA LEU A 26 35.94 -35.62 8.10
C LEU A 26 36.28 -36.25 6.76
N CYS A 27 37.11 -37.28 6.73
CA CYS A 27 37.42 -38.05 5.52
C CYS A 27 36.19 -38.70 4.91
N PRO A 28 36.06 -38.72 3.56
CA PRO A 28 34.83 -39.12 2.82
C PRO A 28 34.36 -40.58 3.01
N GLY A 29 35.07 -41.41 3.74
CA GLY A 29 34.78 -42.83 3.91
C GLY A 29 34.20 -43.27 5.25
N GLN A 30 34.04 -42.40 6.23
CA GLN A 30 33.70 -42.75 7.62
C GLN A 30 32.30 -42.41 8.11
N ILE A 31 31.44 -41.83 7.27
CA ILE A 31 30.08 -41.44 7.69
C ILE A 31 29.11 -42.60 7.40
N ASN A 32 28.50 -43.13 8.43
CA ASN A 32 27.47 -44.15 8.35
C ASN A 32 26.29 -43.64 7.47
N PRO A 33 25.84 -44.41 6.46
CA PRO A 33 24.74 -43.99 5.57
C PRO A 33 23.47 -43.54 6.30
N SER A 34 23.17 -44.09 7.46
CA SER A 34 22.03 -43.69 8.31
C SER A 34 22.22 -42.27 8.90
N ILE A 35 23.43 -41.86 9.22
CA ILE A 35 23.73 -40.51 9.70
C ILE A 35 23.64 -39.52 8.55
N ARG A 36 24.10 -39.89 7.35
CA ARG A 36 23.97 -39.08 6.14
C ARG A 36 22.51 -38.84 5.77
N LEU A 37 21.67 -39.89 5.89
CA LEU A 37 20.23 -39.77 5.64
C LEU A 37 19.54 -38.87 6.67
N CYS A 38 19.90 -38.97 7.97
CA CYS A 38 19.35 -38.10 9.01
C CYS A 38 19.77 -36.65 8.86
N VAL A 39 21.02 -36.36 8.46
CA VAL A 39 21.51 -35.00 8.19
C VAL A 39 20.81 -34.42 6.94
N THR A 40 20.64 -35.23 5.90
CA THR A 40 19.93 -34.81 4.67
C THR A 40 18.43 -34.61 4.94
N ILE A 41 17.79 -35.47 5.72
CA ILE A 41 16.38 -35.30 6.13
C ILE A 41 16.26 -34.11 7.10
N GLY A 42 17.19 -33.94 8.03
CA GLY A 42 17.23 -32.77 8.93
C GLY A 42 17.40 -31.45 8.17
N ALA A 43 18.28 -31.42 7.16
CA ALA A 43 18.47 -30.26 6.27
C ALA A 43 17.27 -30.03 5.33
N MET A 44 16.55 -31.08 4.94
CA MET A 44 15.30 -30.96 4.18
C MET A 44 14.09 -30.56 5.04
N VAL A 45 14.07 -30.93 6.33
CA VAL A 45 13.00 -30.57 7.28
C VAL A 45 13.25 -29.17 7.88
N ALA A 46 14.51 -28.74 7.99
CA ALA A 46 14.90 -27.42 8.49
C ALA A 46 14.93 -26.31 7.44
N LYS A 47 14.46 -26.57 6.22
CA LYS A 47 14.09 -25.47 5.34
C LYS A 47 12.78 -24.90 5.88
N GLU A 48 12.91 -24.07 6.94
CA GLU A 48 11.80 -23.19 7.34
C GLU A 48 11.25 -22.58 6.07
N ILE A 49 9.97 -22.82 5.82
CA ILE A 49 9.29 -22.19 4.69
C ILE A 49 9.37 -20.70 4.98
N HIS A 50 10.35 -20.03 4.35
CA HIS A 50 10.46 -18.58 4.45
C HIS A 50 9.11 -17.97 4.07
N ARG A 51 8.55 -17.17 4.94
CA ARG A 51 7.34 -16.40 4.68
C ARG A 51 7.62 -14.95 4.98
N ALA A 52 7.29 -14.10 4.02
CA ALA A 52 7.38 -12.67 4.22
C ALA A 52 6.51 -12.23 5.42
N GLU A 53 7.04 -11.37 6.25
CA GLU A 53 6.29 -10.67 7.29
C GLU A 53 5.20 -9.79 6.64
N ILE A 54 3.98 -9.88 7.15
CA ILE A 54 2.85 -9.12 6.61
C ILE A 54 2.82 -7.72 7.21
N LEU A 55 2.96 -6.71 6.35
CA LEU A 55 2.75 -5.31 6.70
C LEU A 55 1.24 -5.02 6.67
N ASP A 56 0.57 -5.22 7.81
CA ASP A 56 -0.89 -5.06 7.90
C ASP A 56 -1.26 -3.57 7.89
N GLY A 57 -1.85 -3.13 6.77
CA GLY A 57 -2.33 -1.76 6.60
C GLY A 57 -3.48 -1.40 7.53
N ARG A 58 -4.22 -2.39 8.07
CA ARG A 58 -5.32 -2.15 9.00
C ARG A 58 -4.82 -1.58 10.33
N ILE A 59 -3.77 -2.17 10.88
CA ILE A 59 -3.18 -1.72 12.16
C ILE A 59 -2.76 -0.26 12.07
N ALA A 60 -2.05 0.10 11.00
CA ALA A 60 -1.60 1.47 10.77
C ALA A 60 -2.78 2.42 10.48
N ALA A 61 -3.74 2.02 9.63
CA ALA A 61 -4.91 2.84 9.31
C ALA A 61 -5.78 3.12 10.55
N ASP A 62 -6.00 2.11 11.41
CA ASP A 62 -6.79 2.28 12.63
C ASP A 62 -6.06 3.15 13.65
N ALA A 63 -4.73 3.10 13.73
CA ALA A 63 -3.95 4.01 14.56
C ALA A 63 -4.08 5.46 14.06
N ILE A 64 -3.92 5.71 12.76
CA ILE A 64 -4.08 7.05 12.16
C ILE A 64 -5.51 7.57 12.38
N LYS A 65 -6.54 6.75 12.17
CA LYS A 65 -7.93 7.17 12.41
C LYS A 65 -8.17 7.55 13.88
N ARG A 66 -7.61 6.83 14.84
CA ARG A 66 -7.70 7.20 16.27
C ARG A 66 -7.04 8.54 16.55
N GLU A 67 -5.82 8.76 16.05
CA GLU A 67 -5.10 10.02 16.17
C GLU A 67 -5.93 11.18 15.59
N VAL A 68 -6.53 10.98 14.42
CA VAL A 68 -7.42 11.97 13.78
C VAL A 68 -8.67 12.22 14.62
N ALA A 69 -9.34 11.18 15.13
CA ALA A 69 -10.55 11.33 15.93
C ALA A 69 -10.30 12.12 17.22
N GLU A 70 -9.20 11.82 17.93
CA GLU A 70 -8.81 12.57 19.12
C GLU A 70 -8.56 14.06 18.81
N GLU A 71 -7.92 14.35 17.69
CA GLU A 71 -7.62 15.71 17.30
C GLU A 71 -8.86 16.46 16.80
N VAL A 72 -9.79 15.79 16.11
CA VAL A 72 -11.10 16.35 15.75
C VAL A 72 -11.89 16.72 17.01
N GLN A 73 -11.89 15.85 18.03
CA GLN A 73 -12.55 16.14 19.32
C GLN A 73 -11.92 17.36 20.00
N ARG A 74 -10.58 17.46 20.02
CA ARG A 74 -9.87 18.64 20.57
C ARG A 74 -10.23 19.91 19.81
N LEU A 75 -10.24 19.85 18.47
CA LEU A 75 -10.59 20.98 17.61
C LEU A 75 -12.03 21.47 17.87
N LYS A 76 -12.96 20.51 18.02
CA LYS A 76 -14.36 20.82 18.33
C LYS A 76 -14.51 21.41 19.73
N ALA A 77 -13.86 20.85 20.74
CA ALA A 77 -13.95 21.33 22.12
C ALA A 77 -13.35 22.72 22.30
N ASN A 78 -12.19 22.99 21.70
CA ASN A 78 -11.44 24.22 21.93
C ASN A 78 -11.87 25.37 21.01
N HIS A 79 -12.36 25.06 19.81
CA HIS A 79 -12.61 26.07 18.76
C HIS A 79 -14.03 25.98 18.17
N GLY A 80 -14.85 25.01 18.56
CA GLY A 80 -16.19 24.79 17.99
C GLY A 80 -16.18 24.33 16.53
N ILE A 81 -15.02 23.89 16.01
CA ILE A 81 -14.82 23.56 14.60
C ILE A 81 -15.01 22.06 14.41
N THR A 82 -15.86 21.69 13.45
CA THR A 82 -15.99 20.32 12.93
C THR A 82 -15.50 20.33 11.48
N PRO A 83 -14.39 19.63 11.14
CA PRO A 83 -13.93 19.55 9.76
C PRO A 83 -15.00 18.98 8.84
N ARG A 84 -15.06 19.43 7.57
CA ARG A 84 -16.07 18.97 6.60
C ARG A 84 -15.43 18.61 5.27
N LEU A 85 -15.74 17.38 4.80
CA LEU A 85 -15.38 16.85 3.50
C LEU A 85 -16.56 16.85 2.55
N ALA A 86 -16.42 17.44 1.35
CA ALA A 86 -17.33 17.24 0.24
C ALA A 86 -16.79 16.15 -0.69
N ALA A 87 -17.52 15.06 -0.84
CA ALA A 87 -17.17 13.94 -1.72
C ALA A 87 -18.06 13.93 -2.95
N VAL A 88 -17.51 14.29 -4.10
CA VAL A 88 -18.20 14.34 -5.39
C VAL A 88 -18.06 13.00 -6.09
N LEU A 89 -19.20 12.42 -6.49
CA LEU A 89 -19.28 11.19 -7.28
C LEU A 89 -20.06 11.48 -8.56
N VAL A 90 -19.49 11.16 -9.70
CA VAL A 90 -20.14 11.29 -11.01
C VAL A 90 -20.44 9.91 -11.56
N GLY A 91 -21.70 9.67 -11.90
CA GLY A 91 -22.18 8.38 -12.41
C GLY A 91 -22.39 7.34 -11.31
N ASP A 92 -22.71 6.13 -11.77
CA ASP A 92 -23.14 5.00 -10.91
C ASP A 92 -22.16 3.82 -10.94
N ASP A 93 -20.86 4.07 -11.26
CA ASP A 93 -19.86 3.01 -11.21
C ASP A 93 -19.83 2.33 -9.84
N PRO A 94 -20.06 1.00 -9.77
CA PRO A 94 -20.18 0.29 -8.49
C PRO A 94 -18.92 0.37 -7.64
N ALA A 95 -17.75 0.36 -8.25
CA ALA A 95 -16.46 0.44 -7.52
C ALA A 95 -16.29 1.82 -6.90
N SER A 96 -16.49 2.88 -7.67
CA SER A 96 -16.44 4.28 -7.20
C SER A 96 -17.46 4.54 -6.09
N SER A 97 -18.68 4.00 -6.21
CA SER A 97 -19.73 4.11 -5.20
C SER A 97 -19.32 3.42 -3.87
N VAL A 98 -18.66 2.27 -3.92
CA VAL A 98 -18.12 1.59 -2.73
C VAL A 98 -17.00 2.43 -2.09
N TYR A 99 -16.09 2.97 -2.88
CA TYR A 99 -15.00 3.81 -2.37
C TYR A 99 -15.51 5.07 -1.68
N VAL A 100 -16.43 5.81 -2.29
CA VAL A 100 -17.03 7.02 -1.69
C VAL A 100 -17.78 6.67 -0.40
N ARG A 101 -18.57 5.59 -0.39
CA ARG A 101 -19.27 5.15 0.81
C ARG A 101 -18.29 4.81 1.96
N ASN A 102 -17.17 4.13 1.67
CA ASN A 102 -16.16 3.83 2.67
C ASN A 102 -15.48 5.12 3.20
N LYS A 103 -15.25 6.12 2.35
CA LYS A 103 -14.70 7.42 2.74
C LYS A 103 -15.67 8.20 3.64
N VAL A 104 -16.97 8.26 3.28
CA VAL A 104 -18.02 8.88 4.10
C VAL A 104 -18.13 8.19 5.45
N ARG A 105 -18.18 6.87 5.48
CA ARG A 105 -18.20 6.11 6.74
C ARG A 105 -16.98 6.40 7.61
N ALA A 106 -15.79 6.51 7.02
CA ALA A 106 -14.58 6.85 7.77
C ALA A 106 -14.64 8.27 8.34
N CYS A 107 -15.27 9.24 7.65
CA CYS A 107 -15.55 10.55 8.21
C CYS A 107 -16.40 10.45 9.48
N ASP A 108 -17.49 9.69 9.43
CA ASP A 108 -18.37 9.49 10.61
C ASP A 108 -17.62 8.84 11.77
N GLU A 109 -16.78 7.84 11.50
CA GLU A 109 -15.96 7.14 12.50
C GLU A 109 -15.00 8.09 13.25
N VAL A 110 -14.48 9.12 12.60
CA VAL A 110 -13.51 10.06 13.19
C VAL A 110 -14.11 11.41 13.58
N GLY A 111 -15.42 11.60 13.40
CA GLY A 111 -16.13 12.84 13.75
C GLY A 111 -15.95 14.00 12.74
N ILE A 112 -15.54 13.72 11.51
CA ILE A 112 -15.50 14.66 10.39
C ILE A 112 -16.90 14.70 9.76
N ALA A 113 -17.47 15.88 9.54
CA ALA A 113 -18.70 16.01 8.79
C ALA A 113 -18.45 15.69 7.32
N SER A 114 -19.38 14.98 6.66
CA SER A 114 -19.24 14.66 5.24
C SER A 114 -20.49 15.00 4.46
N GLU A 115 -20.28 15.45 3.22
CA GLU A 115 -21.33 15.75 2.25
C GLU A 115 -21.07 14.94 0.97
N ARG A 116 -22.03 14.11 0.58
CA ARG A 116 -21.97 13.38 -0.68
C ARG A 116 -22.70 14.16 -1.75
N VAL A 117 -21.96 14.61 -2.77
CA VAL A 117 -22.50 15.26 -3.97
C VAL A 117 -22.55 14.22 -5.10
N ALA A 118 -23.73 13.64 -5.32
CA ALA A 118 -23.94 12.64 -6.38
C ALA A 118 -24.47 13.34 -7.64
N LEU A 119 -23.79 13.11 -8.77
CA LEU A 119 -24.10 13.74 -10.07
C LEU A 119 -24.35 12.66 -11.12
N ALA A 120 -25.18 12.97 -12.10
CA ALA A 120 -25.48 12.04 -13.19
C ALA A 120 -24.24 11.78 -14.05
N ASP A 121 -24.15 10.58 -14.64
CA ASP A 121 -23.09 10.21 -15.59
C ASP A 121 -23.02 11.13 -16.81
N SER A 122 -24.20 11.68 -17.23
CA SER A 122 -24.33 12.56 -18.38
C SER A 122 -23.88 14.01 -18.16
N ILE A 123 -23.39 14.35 -16.94
CA ILE A 123 -22.94 15.72 -16.64
C ILE A 123 -21.76 16.13 -17.53
N THR A 124 -21.72 17.39 -17.90
CA THR A 124 -20.65 17.98 -18.70
C THR A 124 -19.52 18.49 -17.83
N THR A 125 -18.32 18.70 -18.43
CA THR A 125 -17.18 19.34 -17.73
C THR A 125 -17.59 20.71 -17.16
N GLY A 126 -18.33 21.53 -17.90
CA GLY A 126 -18.75 22.86 -17.44
C GLY A 126 -19.70 22.84 -16.24
N GLU A 127 -20.63 21.90 -16.20
CA GLU A 127 -21.52 21.73 -15.05
C GLU A 127 -20.77 21.24 -13.83
N LEU A 128 -19.84 20.27 -13.98
CA LEU A 128 -19.00 19.80 -12.87
C LEU A 128 -18.06 20.89 -12.35
N LEU A 129 -17.49 21.72 -13.23
CA LEU A 129 -16.72 22.92 -12.84
C LEU A 129 -17.56 23.88 -12.01
N SER A 130 -18.84 24.08 -12.35
CA SER A 130 -19.74 24.93 -11.58
C SER A 130 -19.98 24.38 -10.17
N VAL A 131 -20.13 23.05 -10.03
CA VAL A 131 -20.24 22.37 -8.72
C VAL A 131 -18.98 22.56 -7.91
N VAL A 132 -17.80 22.30 -8.48
CA VAL A 132 -16.50 22.47 -7.81
C VAL A 132 -16.31 23.92 -7.37
N ASN A 133 -16.63 24.89 -8.21
CA ASN A 133 -16.54 26.31 -7.85
C ASN A 133 -17.47 26.68 -6.69
N GLY A 134 -18.69 26.12 -6.64
CA GLY A 134 -19.59 26.29 -5.50
C GLY A 134 -19.01 25.74 -4.20
N LEU A 135 -18.37 24.56 -4.25
CA LEU A 135 -17.70 23.97 -3.11
C LEU A 135 -16.45 24.75 -2.68
N ASN A 136 -15.70 25.32 -3.63
CA ASN A 136 -14.58 26.21 -3.34
C ASN A 136 -15.02 27.45 -2.54
N GLN A 137 -16.15 28.04 -2.91
CA GLN A 137 -16.70 29.24 -2.28
C GLN A 137 -17.42 28.94 -0.95
N ASN A 138 -17.75 27.70 -0.67
CA ASN A 138 -18.43 27.31 0.55
C ASN A 138 -17.41 27.22 1.73
N ASP A 139 -17.44 28.22 2.61
CA ASP A 139 -16.56 28.28 3.79
C ASP A 139 -16.77 27.14 4.78
N ALA A 140 -17.92 26.50 4.77
CA ALA A 140 -18.19 25.35 5.62
C ALA A 140 -17.46 24.08 5.13
N VAL A 141 -17.01 24.00 3.86
CA VAL A 141 -16.29 22.88 3.29
C VAL A 141 -14.78 23.09 3.44
N ASP A 142 -14.11 22.18 4.12
CA ASP A 142 -12.67 22.25 4.36
C ASP A 142 -11.87 21.42 3.35
N GLY A 143 -12.42 20.30 2.89
CA GLY A 143 -11.82 19.44 1.87
C GLY A 143 -12.78 19.09 0.75
N ILE A 144 -12.27 19.01 -0.46
CA ILE A 144 -13.00 18.59 -1.66
C ILE A 144 -12.32 17.36 -2.21
N LEU A 145 -13.09 16.30 -2.42
CA LEU A 145 -12.70 15.06 -3.08
C LEU A 145 -13.58 14.89 -4.34
N VAL A 146 -12.97 14.77 -5.50
CA VAL A 146 -13.66 14.32 -6.73
C VAL A 146 -13.22 12.90 -7.02
N GLN A 147 -14.15 11.95 -6.91
CA GLN A 147 -13.82 10.53 -7.08
C GLN A 147 -13.46 10.21 -8.53
N LEU A 148 -12.24 9.73 -8.74
CA LEU A 148 -11.77 9.23 -10.05
C LEU A 148 -12.04 7.70 -10.17
N PRO A 149 -12.18 7.17 -11.40
CA PRO A 149 -12.17 7.90 -12.68
C PRO A 149 -13.48 8.66 -12.94
N LEU A 150 -13.41 9.74 -13.72
CA LEU A 150 -14.58 10.44 -14.22
C LEU A 150 -15.07 9.83 -15.56
N PRO A 151 -16.35 10.06 -15.96
CA PRO A 151 -16.83 9.70 -17.27
C PRO A 151 -15.98 10.32 -18.40
N LYS A 152 -15.87 9.61 -19.53
CA LYS A 152 -14.94 9.95 -20.62
C LYS A 152 -15.14 11.34 -21.26
N GLN A 153 -16.35 11.92 -21.16
CA GLN A 153 -16.66 13.25 -21.69
C GLN A 153 -16.15 14.37 -20.77
N ILE A 154 -15.68 14.05 -19.57
CA ILE A 154 -15.17 15.04 -18.59
C ILE A 154 -13.66 15.12 -18.71
N ASP A 155 -13.13 16.33 -18.73
CA ASP A 155 -11.69 16.56 -18.64
C ASP A 155 -11.22 16.54 -17.17
N ASP A 156 -10.69 15.40 -16.74
CA ASP A 156 -10.17 15.19 -15.38
C ASP A 156 -9.16 16.29 -14.97
N ALA A 157 -8.29 16.71 -15.89
CA ALA A 157 -7.25 17.69 -15.60
C ALA A 157 -7.84 19.06 -15.26
N SER A 158 -8.83 19.51 -16.02
CA SER A 158 -9.53 20.76 -15.74
C SER A 158 -10.27 20.72 -14.39
N ILE A 159 -10.91 19.59 -14.05
CA ILE A 159 -11.59 19.44 -12.77
C ILE A 159 -10.61 19.49 -11.60
N ILE A 160 -9.51 18.73 -11.67
CA ILE A 160 -8.48 18.74 -10.62
C ILE A 160 -7.89 20.14 -10.44
N GLN A 161 -7.63 20.85 -11.54
CA GLN A 161 -7.07 22.20 -11.51
C GLN A 161 -8.05 23.25 -10.98
N ALA A 162 -9.35 23.00 -11.05
CA ALA A 162 -10.37 23.92 -10.55
C ALA A 162 -10.59 23.83 -9.03
N ILE A 163 -10.14 22.76 -8.37
CA ILE A 163 -10.23 22.64 -6.91
C ILE A 163 -9.30 23.69 -6.28
N ASP A 164 -9.77 24.39 -5.26
CA ASP A 164 -8.89 25.27 -4.47
C ASP A 164 -7.74 24.44 -3.86
N PRO A 165 -6.45 24.76 -4.13
CA PRO A 165 -5.31 24.05 -3.55
C PRO A 165 -5.35 23.91 -2.02
N ALA A 166 -6.06 24.82 -1.33
CA ALA A 166 -6.25 24.77 0.12
C ALA A 166 -7.32 23.78 0.57
N LYS A 167 -8.15 23.28 -0.36
CA LYS A 167 -9.21 22.27 -0.16
C LYS A 167 -8.93 20.96 -0.89
N ASP A 168 -7.85 20.88 -1.67
CA ASP A 168 -7.44 19.67 -2.41
C ASP A 168 -6.84 18.64 -1.44
N VAL A 169 -7.71 17.93 -0.73
CA VAL A 169 -7.29 16.94 0.28
C VAL A 169 -6.77 15.62 -0.29
N ASP A 170 -6.97 15.38 -1.60
CA ASP A 170 -6.31 14.29 -2.32
C ASP A 170 -4.87 14.62 -2.75
N GLY A 171 -4.50 15.91 -2.78
CA GLY A 171 -3.15 16.38 -3.12
C GLY A 171 -2.79 16.28 -4.60
N PHE A 172 -3.80 16.32 -5.49
CA PHE A 172 -3.59 16.17 -6.94
C PHE A 172 -3.48 17.48 -7.69
N HIS A 173 -3.86 18.60 -7.08
CA HIS A 173 -3.75 19.92 -7.70
C HIS A 173 -2.29 20.24 -8.06
N PRO A 174 -2.01 20.80 -9.25
CA PRO A 174 -0.64 21.11 -9.70
C PRO A 174 0.19 21.90 -8.70
N THR A 175 -0.41 22.83 -7.96
CA THR A 175 0.27 23.58 -6.87
C THR A 175 0.75 22.62 -5.77
N ASN A 176 -0.09 21.70 -5.30
CA ASN A 176 0.27 20.76 -4.24
C ASN A 176 1.33 19.75 -4.71
N VAL A 177 1.22 19.29 -5.97
CA VAL A 177 2.23 18.44 -6.61
C VAL A 177 3.57 19.17 -6.73
N GLY A 178 3.57 20.45 -7.13
CA GLY A 178 4.77 21.29 -7.19
C GLY A 178 5.42 21.47 -5.83
N LEU A 179 4.63 21.79 -4.79
CA LEU A 179 5.10 21.93 -3.41
C LEU A 179 5.70 20.62 -2.87
N LEU A 180 5.05 19.47 -3.17
CA LEU A 180 5.58 18.16 -2.82
C LEU A 180 6.96 17.92 -3.48
N THR A 181 7.07 18.20 -4.76
CA THR A 181 8.34 18.04 -5.51
C THR A 181 9.45 18.93 -4.94
N MET A 182 9.11 20.10 -4.45
CA MET A 182 10.05 21.05 -3.82
C MET A 182 10.41 20.69 -2.37
N GLY A 183 9.90 19.59 -1.82
CA GLY A 183 10.13 19.19 -0.42
C GLY A 183 9.38 20.03 0.61
N ARG A 184 8.35 20.77 0.21
CA ARG A 184 7.52 21.62 1.07
C ARG A 184 6.03 21.33 0.86
N PRO A 185 5.58 20.06 1.06
CA PRO A 185 4.22 19.67 0.76
C PRO A 185 3.21 20.40 1.65
N ARG A 186 2.12 20.89 1.05
CA ARG A 186 0.92 21.30 1.76
C ARG A 186 0.04 20.06 1.99
N PHE A 187 -0.44 19.45 0.91
CA PHE A 187 -1.08 18.16 0.93
C PHE A 187 -0.23 17.14 0.17
N VAL A 188 -0.19 15.94 0.70
CA VAL A 188 0.44 14.80 0.06
C VAL A 188 -0.66 13.88 -0.43
N PRO A 189 -0.56 13.35 -1.67
CA PRO A 189 -1.51 12.35 -2.15
C PRO A 189 -1.68 11.21 -1.15
N CYS A 190 -2.95 10.85 -0.87
CA CYS A 190 -3.31 10.00 0.26
C CYS A 190 -2.64 8.61 0.21
N THR A 191 -2.62 7.96 -0.96
CA THR A 191 -1.98 6.64 -1.12
C THR A 191 -0.46 6.69 -0.90
N PRO A 192 0.29 7.58 -1.53
CA PRO A 192 1.72 7.80 -1.25
C PRO A 192 2.01 8.10 0.22
N ALA A 193 1.24 8.99 0.85
CA ALA A 193 1.39 9.31 2.26
C ALA A 193 1.17 8.08 3.15
N GLY A 194 0.15 7.26 2.85
CA GLY A 194 -0.13 6.01 3.55
C GLY A 194 0.99 4.98 3.42
N ILE A 195 1.65 4.90 2.26
CA ILE A 195 2.81 4.02 2.07
C ILE A 195 3.95 4.43 3.02
N ILE A 196 4.25 5.71 3.10
CA ILE A 196 5.30 6.20 3.98
C ILE A 196 4.96 5.96 5.46
N GLU A 197 3.74 6.27 5.89
CA GLU A 197 3.27 5.98 7.26
C GLU A 197 3.39 4.48 7.58
N LEU A 198 3.09 3.61 6.62
CA LEU A 198 3.24 2.16 6.80
C LEU A 198 4.71 1.76 7.01
N LEU A 199 5.61 2.27 6.18
CA LEU A 199 7.05 1.99 6.29
C LEU A 199 7.59 2.48 7.63
N GLU A 200 7.32 3.74 7.99
CA GLU A 200 7.80 4.36 9.22
C GLU A 200 7.26 3.68 10.49
N ARG A 201 5.96 3.34 10.52
CA ARG A 201 5.32 2.66 11.67
C ARG A 201 5.79 1.21 11.86
N ASN A 202 6.32 0.59 10.81
CA ASN A 202 6.92 -0.75 10.89
C ASN A 202 8.45 -0.70 11.02
N ASN A 203 9.04 0.47 11.33
CA ASN A 203 10.47 0.67 11.50
C ASN A 203 11.29 0.18 10.31
N ILE A 204 10.79 0.39 9.08
CA ILE A 204 11.53 0.06 7.87
C ILE A 204 12.45 1.22 7.55
N GLU A 205 13.75 0.95 7.54
CA GLU A 205 14.77 1.96 7.23
C GLU A 205 14.63 2.40 5.77
N ILE A 206 14.37 3.69 5.57
CA ILE A 206 14.22 4.29 4.23
C ILE A 206 15.52 5.00 3.83
N ALA A 207 16.20 5.64 4.78
CA ALA A 207 17.42 6.39 4.51
C ALA A 207 18.55 5.44 4.05
N GLY A 208 19.16 5.77 2.92
CA GLY A 208 20.20 4.95 2.31
C GLY A 208 19.70 3.70 1.56
N ALA A 209 18.40 3.35 1.66
CA ALA A 209 17.85 2.22 0.93
C ALA A 209 17.76 2.48 -0.57
N ASN A 210 17.94 1.44 -1.38
CA ASN A 210 17.57 1.44 -2.79
C ASN A 210 16.07 1.20 -2.91
N ALA A 211 15.32 2.20 -3.36
CA ALA A 211 13.88 2.10 -3.58
C ALA A 211 13.56 2.07 -5.07
N CYS A 212 12.79 1.08 -5.50
CA CYS A 212 12.28 1.00 -6.86
C CYS A 212 10.77 1.16 -6.88
N VAL A 213 10.28 2.13 -7.67
CA VAL A 213 8.85 2.36 -7.88
C VAL A 213 8.49 1.92 -9.29
N VAL A 214 7.72 0.84 -9.41
CA VAL A 214 7.20 0.35 -10.68
C VAL A 214 5.84 0.98 -10.93
N GLY A 215 5.83 1.98 -11.79
CA GLY A 215 4.68 2.84 -12.07
C GLY A 215 5.04 4.32 -11.97
N ARG A 216 4.45 5.15 -12.84
CA ARG A 216 4.75 6.60 -12.90
C ARG A 216 3.50 7.48 -13.02
N SER A 217 2.40 7.00 -12.43
CA SER A 217 1.16 7.79 -12.39
C SER A 217 1.38 9.08 -11.60
N GLN A 218 0.60 10.10 -11.92
CA GLN A 218 0.64 11.39 -11.20
C GLN A 218 0.10 11.28 -9.79
N ILE A 219 -0.80 10.30 -9.56
CA ILE A 219 -1.51 10.15 -8.28
C ILE A 219 -0.80 9.20 -7.29
N VAL A 220 0.09 8.30 -7.76
CA VAL A 220 0.80 7.34 -6.90
C VAL A 220 2.29 7.29 -7.19
N GLY A 221 2.71 6.82 -8.38
CA GLY A 221 4.10 6.47 -8.64
C GLY A 221 5.07 7.63 -8.46
N ARG A 222 4.80 8.78 -9.09
CA ARG A 222 5.66 9.98 -8.95
C ARG A 222 5.66 10.55 -7.53
N PRO A 223 4.50 10.71 -6.86
CA PRO A 223 4.47 11.20 -5.48
C PRO A 223 5.21 10.30 -4.50
N VAL A 224 5.05 8.96 -4.60
CA VAL A 224 5.76 8.05 -3.68
C VAL A 224 7.26 8.09 -3.90
N ALA A 225 7.71 8.20 -5.15
CA ALA A 225 9.12 8.37 -5.46
C ALA A 225 9.70 9.67 -4.86
N SER A 226 8.96 10.78 -4.96
CA SER A 226 9.35 12.06 -4.34
C SER A 226 9.44 11.94 -2.81
N LEU A 227 8.50 11.24 -2.17
CA LEU A 227 8.49 11.06 -0.71
C LEU A 227 9.63 10.17 -0.22
N LEU A 228 9.97 9.10 -0.96
CA LEU A 228 11.10 8.24 -0.64
C LEU A 228 12.43 8.99 -0.80
N LEU A 229 12.56 9.79 -1.87
CA LEU A 229 13.73 10.65 -2.08
C LEU A 229 13.91 11.66 -0.93
N GLN A 230 12.83 12.32 -0.49
CA GLN A 230 12.86 13.24 0.65
C GLN A 230 13.25 12.57 1.97
N ARG A 231 13.14 11.25 2.05
CA ARG A 231 13.58 10.42 3.17
C ARG A 231 14.95 9.78 2.96
N HIS A 232 15.71 10.34 2.04
CA HIS A 232 17.09 9.96 1.74
C HIS A 232 17.26 8.55 1.13
N ALA A 233 16.23 7.99 0.48
CA ALA A 233 16.39 6.80 -0.36
C ALA A 233 17.03 7.15 -1.70
N THR A 234 17.76 6.20 -2.28
CA THR A 234 18.12 6.22 -3.71
C THR A 234 16.94 5.66 -4.48
N VAL A 235 16.32 6.47 -5.37
CA VAL A 235 15.05 6.11 -5.99
C VAL A 235 15.18 5.86 -7.48
N THR A 236 14.74 4.69 -7.92
CA THR A 236 14.57 4.34 -9.34
C THR A 236 13.09 4.27 -9.69
N ILE A 237 12.65 4.95 -10.75
CA ILE A 237 11.29 4.87 -11.28
C ILE A 237 11.28 4.03 -12.55
N CYS A 238 10.54 2.91 -12.52
CA CYS A 238 10.35 2.01 -13.65
C CYS A 238 8.97 2.16 -14.28
N HIS A 239 8.89 1.85 -15.58
CA HIS A 239 7.63 1.95 -16.35
C HIS A 239 7.64 1.02 -17.56
N SER A 240 6.59 1.00 -18.36
CA SER A 240 6.41 0.11 -19.52
C SER A 240 7.48 0.20 -20.61
N LYS A 241 8.40 1.16 -20.53
CA LYS A 241 9.54 1.31 -21.45
C LYS A 241 10.88 1.01 -20.78
N THR A 242 10.89 0.62 -19.51
CA THR A 242 12.10 0.19 -18.81
C THR A 242 12.58 -1.13 -19.43
N ARG A 243 13.85 -1.17 -19.83
CA ARG A 243 14.49 -2.38 -20.35
C ARG A 243 14.87 -3.27 -19.17
N ASP A 244 14.73 -4.57 -19.36
CA ASP A 244 15.09 -5.59 -18.36
C ASP A 244 14.61 -5.22 -16.93
N LEU A 245 13.30 -5.04 -16.81
CA LEU A 245 12.67 -4.60 -15.57
C LEU A 245 13.03 -5.50 -14.37
N PRO A 246 13.10 -6.84 -14.49
CA PRO A 246 13.51 -7.70 -13.39
C PRO A 246 14.92 -7.38 -12.85
N SER A 247 15.89 -7.14 -13.70
CA SER A 247 17.25 -6.78 -13.27
C SER A 247 17.28 -5.49 -12.47
N VAL A 248 16.48 -4.49 -12.86
CA VAL A 248 16.41 -3.21 -12.15
C VAL A 248 15.72 -3.37 -10.79
N THR A 249 14.61 -4.10 -10.75
CA THR A 249 13.80 -4.22 -9.52
C THR A 249 14.46 -5.10 -8.45
N ARG A 250 15.27 -6.10 -8.86
CA ARG A 250 16.02 -6.95 -7.92
C ARG A 250 17.11 -6.23 -7.11
N GLU A 251 17.48 -5.03 -7.47
CA GLU A 251 18.42 -4.23 -6.67
C GLU A 251 17.75 -3.49 -5.51
N ALA A 252 16.40 -3.48 -5.47
CA ALA A 252 15.64 -2.68 -4.54
C ALA A 252 15.50 -3.33 -3.16
N ASP A 253 15.83 -2.60 -2.11
CA ASP A 253 15.52 -2.93 -0.72
C ASP A 253 14.03 -2.68 -0.42
N ILE A 254 13.46 -1.64 -1.10
CA ILE A 254 12.05 -1.31 -1.04
C ILE A 254 11.49 -1.30 -2.47
N LEU A 255 10.57 -2.22 -2.77
CA LEU A 255 9.90 -2.32 -4.06
C LEU A 255 8.44 -1.89 -3.95
N VAL A 256 8.06 -0.83 -4.66
CA VAL A 256 6.67 -0.35 -4.72
C VAL A 256 6.08 -0.71 -6.08
N ALA A 257 5.05 -1.56 -6.12
CA ALA A 257 4.33 -1.93 -7.33
C ALA A 257 3.02 -1.13 -7.44
N ALA A 258 2.91 -0.27 -8.49
CA ALA A 258 1.78 0.63 -8.72
C ALA A 258 1.48 0.77 -10.21
N ILE A 259 1.19 -0.35 -10.89
CA ILE A 259 0.99 -0.45 -12.33
C ILE A 259 -0.42 -0.84 -12.76
N GLY A 260 -1.27 -1.32 -11.84
CA GLY A 260 -2.63 -1.76 -12.12
C GLY A 260 -2.68 -3.02 -13.03
N ARG A 261 -1.74 -3.95 -12.85
CA ARG A 261 -1.66 -5.22 -13.58
C ARG A 261 -1.58 -6.38 -12.60
N PRO A 262 -2.63 -7.24 -12.53
CA PRO A 262 -2.70 -8.30 -11.53
C PRO A 262 -1.51 -9.27 -11.63
N ALA A 263 -0.88 -9.56 -10.48
CA ALA A 263 0.21 -10.52 -10.32
C ALA A 263 1.37 -10.39 -11.31
N PHE A 264 1.60 -9.18 -11.85
CA PHE A 264 2.64 -8.94 -12.85
C PHE A 264 4.05 -9.00 -12.25
N ILE A 265 4.24 -8.50 -11.04
CA ILE A 265 5.52 -8.56 -10.31
C ILE A 265 5.65 -9.93 -9.67
N ARG A 266 6.50 -10.77 -10.25
CA ARG A 266 6.78 -12.14 -9.81
C ARG A 266 8.07 -12.22 -9.00
N GLY A 267 8.41 -13.41 -8.53
CA GLY A 267 9.60 -13.63 -7.71
C GLY A 267 10.90 -13.16 -8.35
N GLU A 268 11.04 -13.29 -9.66
CA GLU A 268 12.20 -12.82 -10.42
C GLU A 268 12.42 -11.30 -10.38
N PHE A 269 11.41 -10.52 -9.97
CA PHE A 269 11.49 -9.07 -9.82
C PHE A 269 11.92 -8.65 -8.41
N ILE A 270 11.93 -9.58 -7.45
CA ILE A 270 12.06 -9.27 -6.03
C ILE A 270 13.46 -9.65 -5.54
N LYS A 271 14.15 -8.71 -4.89
CA LYS A 271 15.37 -8.99 -4.14
C LYS A 271 15.03 -9.84 -2.92
N PRO A 272 15.75 -10.94 -2.65
CA PRO A 272 15.56 -11.70 -1.42
C PRO A 272 15.66 -10.81 -0.17
N GLY A 273 14.65 -10.90 0.69
CA GLY A 273 14.60 -10.08 1.90
C GLY A 273 14.05 -8.66 1.73
N ALA A 274 13.73 -8.22 0.51
CA ALA A 274 13.18 -6.88 0.26
C ALA A 274 11.82 -6.65 0.92
N THR A 275 11.53 -5.37 1.18
CA THR A 275 10.19 -4.91 1.53
C THR A 275 9.38 -4.61 0.27
N VAL A 276 8.25 -5.31 0.08
CA VAL A 276 7.39 -5.19 -1.10
C VAL A 276 6.08 -4.52 -0.74
N ILE A 277 5.84 -3.35 -1.35
CA ILE A 277 4.61 -2.57 -1.17
C ILE A 277 3.75 -2.71 -2.44
N ASP A 278 2.69 -3.47 -2.33
CA ASP A 278 1.72 -3.68 -3.41
C ASP A 278 0.58 -2.67 -3.29
N VAL A 279 0.48 -1.78 -4.28
CA VAL A 279 -0.55 -0.74 -4.36
C VAL A 279 -1.72 -1.16 -5.24
N GLY A 280 -1.52 -2.21 -6.04
CA GLY A 280 -2.51 -2.70 -6.98
C GLY A 280 -3.78 -3.19 -6.29
N VAL A 281 -4.93 -2.89 -6.88
CA VAL A 281 -6.23 -3.46 -6.49
C VAL A 281 -6.96 -3.85 -7.75
N ASN A 282 -6.89 -5.12 -8.10
CA ASN A 282 -7.46 -5.67 -9.32
C ASN A 282 -8.50 -6.73 -8.96
N GLN A 283 -9.54 -6.89 -9.77
CA GLN A 283 -10.48 -8.01 -9.66
C GLN A 283 -9.89 -9.25 -10.34
N TRP A 284 -10.06 -10.41 -9.70
CA TRP A 284 -9.66 -11.71 -10.20
C TRP A 284 -10.82 -12.70 -10.08
N ASN A 285 -11.19 -13.32 -11.18
CA ASN A 285 -12.37 -14.19 -11.25
C ASN A 285 -12.06 -15.66 -11.61
N ASP A 286 -10.79 -16.02 -11.86
CA ASP A 286 -10.40 -17.39 -12.15
C ASP A 286 -10.09 -18.16 -10.86
N ALA A 287 -11.03 -19.04 -10.47
CA ALA A 287 -10.88 -19.87 -9.27
C ALA A 287 -9.80 -20.96 -9.42
N ALA A 288 -9.54 -21.43 -10.65
CA ALA A 288 -8.52 -22.46 -10.89
C ALA A 288 -7.12 -21.88 -10.72
N GLU A 289 -6.86 -20.71 -11.29
CA GLU A 289 -5.59 -20.00 -11.11
C GLU A 289 -5.42 -19.43 -9.70
N ALA A 290 -6.51 -19.11 -9.00
CA ALA A 290 -6.44 -18.60 -7.63
C ALA A 290 -5.66 -19.53 -6.69
N ARG A 291 -5.74 -20.84 -6.88
CA ARG A 291 -4.99 -21.80 -6.07
C ARG A 291 -3.48 -21.67 -6.22
N ALA A 292 -3.00 -21.43 -7.42
CA ALA A 292 -1.57 -21.20 -7.67
C ALA A 292 -1.11 -19.83 -7.19
N LEU A 293 -1.95 -18.80 -7.37
CA LEU A 293 -1.61 -17.40 -7.06
C LEU A 293 -1.54 -17.13 -5.56
N PHE A 294 -2.47 -17.66 -4.78
CA PHE A 294 -2.66 -17.25 -3.39
C PHE A 294 -2.06 -18.21 -2.35
N GLY A 295 -1.56 -19.39 -2.77
CA GLY A 295 -0.94 -20.33 -1.86
C GLY A 295 -1.84 -20.67 -0.65
N ALA A 296 -1.40 -20.36 0.55
CA ALA A 296 -2.15 -20.66 1.77
C ALA A 296 -3.49 -19.92 1.92
N GLU A 297 -3.70 -18.83 1.18
CA GLU A 297 -4.97 -18.09 1.18
C GLU A 297 -5.95 -18.58 0.10
N ALA A 298 -5.58 -19.57 -0.70
CA ALA A 298 -6.29 -19.96 -1.91
C ALA A 298 -7.76 -20.29 -1.65
N GLU A 299 -8.08 -21.12 -0.66
CA GLU A 299 -9.46 -21.55 -0.39
C GLU A 299 -10.36 -20.34 -0.05
N ARG A 300 -9.90 -19.45 0.81
CA ARG A 300 -10.63 -18.19 1.14
C ARG A 300 -10.87 -17.32 -0.09
N ARG A 301 -9.93 -17.32 -1.06
CA ARG A 301 -10.03 -16.54 -2.30
C ARG A 301 -11.01 -17.18 -3.27
N VAL A 302 -11.00 -18.51 -3.39
CA VAL A 302 -11.96 -19.26 -4.18
C VAL A 302 -13.38 -19.08 -3.62
N GLU A 303 -13.60 -19.24 -2.32
CA GLU A 303 -14.88 -18.95 -1.68
C GLU A 303 -15.40 -17.52 -1.97
N ALA A 304 -14.50 -16.54 -2.02
CA ALA A 304 -14.87 -15.17 -2.38
C ALA A 304 -15.29 -15.06 -3.84
N ILE A 305 -14.63 -15.77 -4.76
CA ILE A 305 -15.02 -15.84 -6.18
C ILE A 305 -16.38 -16.51 -6.31
N ASP A 306 -16.61 -17.65 -5.68
CA ASP A 306 -17.88 -18.38 -5.73
C ASP A 306 -19.06 -17.54 -5.20
N ARG A 307 -18.84 -16.75 -4.16
CA ARG A 307 -19.90 -15.97 -3.51
C ARG A 307 -20.24 -14.66 -4.24
N ARG A 308 -19.26 -13.96 -4.81
CA ARG A 308 -19.43 -12.60 -5.37
C ARG A 308 -18.91 -12.42 -6.80
N GLY A 309 -18.44 -13.50 -7.43
CA GLY A 309 -17.91 -13.49 -8.80
C GLY A 309 -16.45 -13.08 -8.93
N TYR A 310 -15.78 -12.61 -7.88
CA TYR A 310 -14.38 -12.22 -7.92
C TYR A 310 -13.71 -12.19 -6.54
N THR A 311 -12.39 -12.21 -6.54
CA THR A 311 -11.56 -11.81 -5.40
C THR A 311 -10.69 -10.60 -5.78
N LEU A 312 -9.97 -10.02 -4.82
CA LEU A 312 -9.02 -8.93 -5.08
C LEU A 312 -7.59 -9.47 -5.08
N ILE A 313 -6.81 -8.98 -6.04
CA ILE A 313 -5.38 -9.26 -6.16
C ILE A 313 -4.63 -7.95 -6.41
N GLY A 314 -3.39 -7.89 -5.95
CA GLY A 314 -2.49 -6.77 -6.21
C GLY A 314 -1.76 -6.88 -7.55
N ASP A 315 -0.77 -6.01 -7.70
CA ASP A 315 0.15 -6.05 -8.84
C ASP A 315 1.28 -7.08 -8.65
N VAL A 316 1.45 -7.57 -7.42
CA VAL A 316 2.48 -8.54 -7.03
C VAL A 316 1.86 -9.95 -6.92
N HIS A 317 2.59 -10.96 -7.37
CA HIS A 317 2.22 -12.36 -7.23
C HIS A 317 2.36 -12.80 -5.75
N PRO A 318 1.27 -13.03 -5.01
CA PRO A 318 1.35 -13.12 -3.56
C PRO A 318 2.16 -14.32 -3.05
N ALA A 319 1.99 -15.53 -3.64
CA ALA A 319 2.72 -16.71 -3.21
C ALA A 319 4.23 -16.62 -3.49
N GLU A 320 4.62 -16.03 -4.63
CA GLU A 320 6.04 -15.86 -4.96
C GLU A 320 6.69 -14.78 -4.09
N ALA A 321 5.96 -13.70 -3.78
CA ALA A 321 6.43 -12.69 -2.86
C ALA A 321 6.57 -13.22 -1.43
N ASP A 322 5.66 -14.07 -0.96
CA ASP A 322 5.77 -14.73 0.34
C ASP A 322 7.05 -15.57 0.47
N ALA A 323 7.51 -16.17 -0.62
CA ALA A 323 8.68 -17.05 -0.62
C ALA A 323 10.02 -16.30 -0.68
N ILE A 324 10.03 -15.01 -1.10
CA ILE A 324 11.28 -14.30 -1.45
C ILE A 324 11.43 -12.99 -0.66
N ALA A 325 10.36 -12.23 -0.49
CA ALA A 325 10.40 -10.96 0.22
C ALA A 325 10.61 -11.15 1.72
N GLY A 326 11.30 -10.21 2.37
CA GLY A 326 11.35 -10.16 3.83
C GLY A 326 10.03 -9.68 4.42
N ARG A 327 9.42 -8.69 3.76
CA ARG A 327 8.13 -8.10 4.16
C ARG A 327 7.27 -7.79 2.95
N ARG A 328 5.95 -7.88 3.11
CA ARG A 328 5.02 -7.45 2.05
C ARG A 328 3.69 -6.93 2.59
N THR A 329 3.05 -6.05 1.81
CA THR A 329 1.65 -5.68 2.06
C THR A 329 0.69 -6.73 1.48
N PRO A 330 -0.42 -7.06 2.16
CA PRO A 330 -1.47 -7.91 1.63
C PRO A 330 -2.44 -7.11 0.72
N VAL A 331 -3.06 -7.79 -0.24
CA VAL A 331 -4.19 -7.23 -1.00
C VAL A 331 -5.38 -8.20 -0.95
N PRO A 332 -6.53 -7.79 -0.39
CA PRO A 332 -6.79 -6.55 0.35
C PRO A 332 -6.17 -6.54 1.75
N GLY A 333 -6.18 -5.38 2.40
CA GLY A 333 -5.74 -5.21 3.79
C GLY A 333 -4.43 -4.44 3.98
N GLY A 334 -3.77 -4.06 2.87
CA GLY A 334 -2.56 -3.22 2.86
C GLY A 334 -2.87 -1.75 2.60
N VAL A 335 -2.26 -1.20 1.55
CA VAL A 335 -2.21 0.23 1.22
C VAL A 335 -3.59 0.89 1.08
N GLY A 336 -4.59 0.18 0.54
CA GLY A 336 -5.92 0.78 0.29
C GLY A 336 -6.63 1.30 1.54
N LEU A 337 -6.40 0.70 2.72
CA LEU A 337 -6.96 1.18 3.98
C LEU A 337 -6.31 2.48 4.44
N LEU A 338 -5.01 2.61 4.20
CA LEU A 338 -4.24 3.80 4.54
C LEU A 338 -4.65 5.01 3.71
N THR A 339 -5.03 4.81 2.45
CA THR A 339 -5.53 5.90 1.59
C THR A 339 -6.72 6.62 2.24
N VAL A 340 -7.66 5.87 2.82
CA VAL A 340 -8.83 6.43 3.51
C VAL A 340 -8.41 7.15 4.80
N ALA A 341 -7.53 6.56 5.59
CA ALA A 341 -7.05 7.17 6.83
C ALA A 341 -6.29 8.49 6.57
N MET A 342 -5.45 8.53 5.53
CA MET A 342 -4.72 9.74 5.15
C MET A 342 -5.64 10.82 4.60
N LEU A 343 -6.74 10.48 3.92
CA LEU A 343 -7.75 11.45 3.51
C LEU A 343 -8.38 12.13 4.74
N MET A 344 -8.66 11.39 5.81
CA MET A 344 -9.15 11.97 7.06
C MET A 344 -8.12 12.92 7.69
N LYS A 345 -6.86 12.51 7.69
CA LYS A 345 -5.74 13.34 8.18
C LYS A 345 -5.60 14.63 7.37
N ASN A 346 -5.65 14.56 6.04
CA ASN A 346 -5.59 15.74 5.18
C ASN A 346 -6.82 16.66 5.36
N THR A 347 -8.02 16.11 5.53
CA THR A 347 -9.25 16.89 5.76
C THR A 347 -9.18 17.65 7.09
N LEU A 348 -8.72 17.00 8.15
CA LEU A 348 -8.47 17.64 9.44
C LEU A 348 -7.44 18.77 9.30
N GLN A 349 -6.34 18.50 8.59
CA GLN A 349 -5.28 19.50 8.40
C GLN A 349 -5.76 20.69 7.56
N ALA A 350 -6.60 20.46 6.54
CA ALA A 350 -7.24 21.52 5.76
C ALA A 350 -8.09 22.43 6.64
N ALA A 351 -8.91 21.85 7.53
CA ALA A 351 -9.72 22.61 8.46
C ALA A 351 -8.86 23.48 9.39
N LYS A 352 -7.77 22.94 9.94
CA LYS A 352 -6.85 23.69 10.80
C LYS A 352 -6.21 24.89 10.07
N TRP A 353 -5.64 24.65 8.90
CA TRP A 353 -4.97 25.71 8.14
C TRP A 353 -5.92 26.82 7.68
N ARG A 354 -7.12 26.45 7.23
CA ARG A 354 -8.12 27.43 6.77
C ARG A 354 -8.72 28.25 7.92
N ARG A 355 -8.71 27.72 9.13
CA ARG A 355 -9.24 28.37 10.33
C ARG A 355 -8.14 29.00 11.21
N ASN A 356 -6.87 28.90 10.81
CA ASN A 356 -5.69 29.42 11.54
C ASN A 356 -5.58 28.89 12.99
N VAL A 357 -5.78 27.60 13.17
CA VAL A 357 -5.73 26.89 14.47
C VAL A 357 -4.84 25.66 14.43
#